data_f8f9dabce8e62a7e7529efeffdf1d3c9
#
_entry.id   f8f9dabce8e62a7e7529efeffdf1d3c9
#
_cell.length_a   1.000
_cell.length_b   1.000
_cell.length_c   1.000
_cell.angle_alpha   90.00
_cell.angle_beta   90.00
_cell.angle_gamma   90.00
#
_symmetry.space_group_name_H-M   'P 1'
#
loop_
_entity.id
_entity.type
_entity.pdbx_description
1 polymer ?
#
loop_
_entity_poly.entity_id
_entity_poly.type
_entity_poly.pdbx_seq_one_letter_code
_entity_poly.pdbx_strand_id
1 'polypeptide(L)'
;MSFVTTSTVDTPLARSVERICDDLAIIALGAVGLIASFTFRDYGLGWDDYTHAEYADLLLRMYGSGFKDTGALSFANLYMYGGGFDMAAALLHKVIPLELFETRRLVGAIVGIIGLAMTWRLGRRVGGPLAGLAALLLLALCPTFYGHMFMNPKDAPFAVAMVILMLGLVRLVEEYPSPSPRTILIVGLGAGLSLGSRVLGGLALFYAVIGIAPLFIDEFRTQGTADALRRLAHAAYVLLPGLILGYLVMGLIWPWSIMEPGNPFRAVTYFSHFFEKPWKEMFDGTLVSVPDMPWSYLPTLFALQLPEILLGLGVAGIVGTLVALSRGDVTARRKAILLTLTLAATLPLLIAIVKRPALYNGIRHFIFVIPPMTVIAGVAFAWGMNWLKQNRRNWQPAAVAIFAFGLLLPLSEMIRLHPYEYTHFNRIAGTVRAADDRYMLDYWGLAFKQASDTLHETLAEQQESPPQGRKWKVAVCGPQRPAQVALGPDFTIGWDSQGADFAMTLGEFYCKSLTAPVMVEVKRDDVVFARVYDIRGRSISSLLAIPPP
;
A
#
# COMPACT_ATOMS: atom_id res chain seq x y z
N MET A 1 29.18 12.43 17.65
CA MET A 1 28.78 11.31 16.78
C MET A 1 28.98 11.75 15.34
N SER A 2 29.87 11.14 14.60
CA SER A 2 30.11 11.51 13.20
C SER A 2 28.98 10.91 12.33
N PHE A 3 28.06 11.75 11.86
CA PHE A 3 27.06 11.42 10.83
C PHE A 3 27.65 11.52 9.41
N VAL A 4 28.97 11.75 9.34
CA VAL A 4 29.71 11.73 8.08
C VAL A 4 29.60 10.33 7.52
N THR A 5 29.26 10.22 6.24
CA THR A 5 29.62 9.05 5.45
C THR A 5 31.11 8.82 5.70
N THR A 6 31.41 7.90 6.61
CA THR A 6 32.77 7.41 6.69
C THR A 6 33.07 6.91 5.29
N SER A 7 34.04 7.55 4.63
CA SER A 7 34.84 6.83 3.67
C SER A 7 35.25 5.57 4.43
N THR A 8 34.52 4.49 4.21
CA THR A 8 34.87 3.18 4.76
C THR A 8 36.27 2.96 4.29
N VAL A 9 37.20 2.87 5.23
CA VAL A 9 38.55 2.38 4.92
C VAL A 9 38.28 1.07 4.18
N ASP A 10 38.71 1.02 2.95
CA ASP A 10 38.42 -0.03 1.97
C ASP A 10 39.16 -1.31 2.39
N THR A 11 38.77 -1.88 3.52
CA THR A 11 39.32 -3.14 4.01
C THR A 11 38.58 -4.29 3.33
N PRO A 12 39.26 -5.39 2.99
CA PRO A 12 38.65 -6.58 2.42
C PRO A 12 37.42 -7.07 3.22
N LEU A 13 37.44 -6.90 4.55
CA LEU A 13 36.37 -7.27 5.46
C LEU A 13 35.13 -6.36 5.31
N ALA A 14 35.31 -5.06 5.11
CA ALA A 14 34.20 -4.12 4.89
C ALA A 14 33.49 -4.42 3.57
N ARG A 15 34.21 -4.66 2.50
CA ARG A 15 33.68 -5.11 1.21
C ARG A 15 32.93 -6.43 1.30
N SER A 16 33.37 -7.36 2.16
CA SER A 16 32.72 -8.64 2.41
C SER A 16 31.33 -8.45 3.06
N VAL A 17 31.21 -7.61 4.11
CA VAL A 17 29.94 -7.34 4.80
C VAL A 17 28.95 -6.62 3.87
N GLU A 18 29.42 -5.67 3.07
CA GLU A 18 28.57 -4.96 2.10
C GLU A 18 27.97 -5.91 1.05
N ARG A 19 28.78 -6.82 0.50
CA ARG A 19 28.31 -7.85 -0.42
C ARG A 19 27.30 -8.77 0.23
N ILE A 20 27.56 -9.23 1.45
CA ILE A 20 26.62 -10.10 2.18
C ILE A 20 25.25 -9.41 2.33
N CYS A 21 25.19 -8.12 2.66
CA CYS A 21 23.93 -7.40 2.76
C CYS A 21 23.19 -7.31 1.40
N ASP A 22 23.93 -7.07 0.31
CA ASP A 22 23.35 -7.03 -1.03
C ASP A 22 22.87 -8.41 -1.49
N ASP A 23 23.65 -9.47 -1.24
CA ASP A 23 23.28 -10.85 -1.56
C ASP A 23 22.04 -11.30 -0.78
N LEU A 24 21.97 -10.99 0.52
CA LEU A 24 20.78 -11.25 1.34
C LEU A 24 19.56 -10.48 0.85
N ALA A 25 19.73 -9.25 0.37
CA ALA A 25 18.62 -8.49 -0.21
C ALA A 25 18.09 -9.13 -1.51
N ILE A 26 18.98 -9.62 -2.37
CA ILE A 26 18.61 -10.34 -3.59
C ILE A 26 17.90 -11.65 -3.24
N ILE A 27 18.42 -12.40 -2.27
CA ILE A 27 17.79 -13.64 -1.78
C ILE A 27 16.40 -13.35 -1.22
N ALA A 28 16.25 -12.29 -0.40
CA ALA A 28 14.96 -11.91 0.15
C ALA A 28 13.95 -11.52 -0.95
N LEU A 29 14.36 -10.75 -1.96
CA LEU A 29 13.51 -10.43 -3.11
C LEU A 29 13.12 -11.69 -3.90
N GLY A 30 14.08 -12.60 -4.12
CA GLY A 30 13.82 -13.88 -4.77
C GLY A 30 12.84 -14.76 -3.98
N ALA A 31 13.00 -14.81 -2.65
CA ALA A 31 12.08 -15.55 -1.76
C ALA A 31 10.67 -14.98 -1.80
N VAL A 32 10.51 -13.65 -1.72
CA VAL A 32 9.20 -13.00 -1.86
C VAL A 32 8.58 -13.30 -3.24
N GLY A 33 9.38 -13.22 -4.32
CA GLY A 33 8.94 -13.55 -5.67
C GLY A 33 8.46 -14.99 -5.80
N LEU A 34 9.22 -15.92 -5.20
CA LEU A 34 8.86 -17.34 -5.19
C LEU A 34 7.56 -17.58 -4.41
N ILE A 35 7.45 -17.06 -3.18
CA ILE A 35 6.23 -17.18 -2.36
C ILE A 35 5.04 -16.59 -3.13
N ALA A 36 5.17 -15.37 -3.65
CA ALA A 36 4.12 -14.70 -4.40
C ALA A 36 3.66 -15.50 -5.62
N SER A 37 4.57 -16.21 -6.32
CA SER A 37 4.25 -17.04 -7.48
C SER A 37 3.37 -18.26 -7.14
N PHE A 38 3.42 -18.75 -5.91
CA PHE A 38 2.56 -19.84 -5.43
C PHE A 38 1.28 -19.36 -4.77
N THR A 39 1.27 -18.16 -4.18
CA THR A 39 0.19 -17.70 -3.31
C THR A 39 -0.70 -16.62 -3.93
N PHE A 40 -0.37 -16.03 -5.09
CA PHE A 40 -1.18 -14.96 -5.68
C PHE A 40 -2.63 -15.37 -5.96
N ARG A 41 -2.91 -16.65 -6.16
CA ARG A 41 -4.25 -17.20 -6.39
C ARG A 41 -5.09 -17.32 -5.13
N ASP A 42 -4.49 -17.26 -3.96
CA ASP A 42 -5.21 -17.42 -2.69
C ASP A 42 -6.05 -16.16 -2.37
N TYR A 43 -5.63 -15.00 -2.88
CA TYR A 43 -6.30 -13.73 -2.62
C TYR A 43 -7.63 -13.60 -3.36
N GLY A 44 -8.70 -13.43 -2.61
CA GLY A 44 -10.05 -13.25 -3.11
C GLY A 44 -10.27 -11.90 -3.82
N LEU A 45 -11.49 -11.66 -4.26
CA LEU A 45 -11.92 -10.42 -4.88
C LEU A 45 -12.52 -9.47 -3.84
N GLY A 46 -12.23 -8.18 -3.99
CA GLY A 46 -12.77 -7.13 -3.14
C GLY A 46 -13.81 -6.26 -3.85
N TRP A 47 -14.38 -5.32 -3.10
CA TRP A 47 -15.43 -4.41 -3.56
C TRP A 47 -15.10 -3.71 -4.89
N ASP A 48 -13.86 -3.30 -5.10
CA ASP A 48 -13.45 -2.45 -6.21
C ASP A 48 -12.97 -3.25 -7.44
N ASP A 49 -12.62 -4.53 -7.29
CA ASP A 49 -11.93 -5.31 -8.34
C ASP A 49 -12.70 -5.36 -9.66
N TYR A 50 -14.01 -5.63 -9.59
CA TYR A 50 -14.85 -5.74 -10.79
C TYR A 50 -14.95 -4.40 -11.54
N THR A 51 -15.20 -3.32 -10.82
CA THR A 51 -15.33 -1.98 -11.39
C THR A 51 -14.02 -1.51 -12.02
N HIS A 52 -12.89 -1.86 -11.41
CA HIS A 52 -11.56 -1.58 -11.98
C HIS A 52 -11.28 -2.41 -13.24
N ALA A 53 -11.72 -3.67 -13.29
CA ALA A 53 -11.59 -4.49 -14.49
C ALA A 53 -12.41 -3.90 -15.66
N GLU A 54 -13.65 -3.46 -15.40
CA GLU A 54 -14.49 -2.80 -16.39
C GLU A 54 -13.89 -1.47 -16.87
N TYR A 55 -13.32 -0.68 -15.96
CA TYR A 55 -12.62 0.56 -16.33
C TYR A 55 -11.41 0.29 -17.24
N ALA A 56 -10.65 -0.79 -16.99
CA ALA A 56 -9.56 -1.19 -17.85
C ALA A 56 -10.03 -1.44 -19.30
N ASP A 57 -11.13 -2.16 -19.48
CA ASP A 57 -11.70 -2.44 -20.79
C ASP A 57 -12.17 -1.18 -21.51
N LEU A 58 -12.76 -0.24 -20.78
CA LEU A 58 -13.15 1.06 -21.31
C LEU A 58 -11.94 1.87 -21.78
N LEU A 59 -10.86 1.93 -20.99
CA LEU A 59 -9.62 2.59 -21.39
C LEU A 59 -9.00 1.95 -22.63
N LEU A 60 -8.91 0.62 -22.67
CA LEU A 60 -8.36 -0.08 -23.83
C LEU A 60 -9.21 0.12 -25.09
N ARG A 61 -10.55 0.17 -24.98
CA ARG A 61 -11.45 0.51 -26.10
C ARG A 61 -11.24 1.95 -26.57
N MET A 62 -11.08 2.88 -25.65
CA MET A 62 -10.79 4.28 -25.98
C MET A 62 -9.51 4.40 -26.81
N TYR A 63 -8.42 3.80 -26.36
CA TYR A 63 -7.16 3.80 -27.11
C TYR A 63 -7.27 3.04 -28.43
N GLY A 64 -7.88 1.86 -28.43
CA GLY A 64 -8.06 1.03 -29.61
C GLY A 64 -8.94 1.63 -30.71
N SER A 65 -9.90 2.49 -30.32
CA SER A 65 -10.76 3.24 -31.23
C SER A 65 -10.14 4.54 -31.77
N GLY A 66 -8.92 4.88 -31.35
CA GLY A 66 -8.30 6.17 -31.66
C GLY A 66 -9.07 7.33 -31.01
N PHE A 67 -9.47 7.18 -29.75
CA PHE A 67 -10.21 8.16 -28.92
C PHE A 67 -11.65 8.45 -29.40
N LYS A 68 -12.25 7.59 -30.21
CA LYS A 68 -13.66 7.73 -30.63
C LYS A 68 -14.61 7.24 -29.54
N ASP A 69 -14.28 6.15 -28.85
CA ASP A 69 -15.01 5.67 -27.67
C ASP A 69 -14.49 6.42 -26.43
N THR A 70 -15.30 7.30 -25.89
CA THR A 70 -14.96 8.14 -24.73
C THR A 70 -15.59 7.68 -23.42
N GLY A 71 -16.17 6.48 -23.37
CA GLY A 71 -16.85 5.93 -22.19
C GLY A 71 -15.97 5.88 -20.94
N ALA A 72 -14.66 5.68 -21.11
CA ALA A 72 -13.70 5.73 -20.00
C ALA A 72 -13.62 7.09 -19.29
N LEU A 73 -13.92 8.20 -20.00
CA LEU A 73 -13.77 9.57 -19.47
C LEU A 73 -14.93 10.02 -18.56
N SER A 74 -15.94 9.17 -18.38
CA SER A 74 -17.11 9.46 -17.53
C SER A 74 -17.57 8.26 -16.71
N PHE A 75 -16.78 7.17 -16.68
CA PHE A 75 -17.16 5.94 -16.00
C PHE A 75 -17.06 6.10 -14.48
N ALA A 76 -18.21 6.04 -13.80
CA ALA A 76 -18.34 6.21 -12.36
C ALA A 76 -17.55 7.43 -11.85
N ASN A 77 -16.66 7.25 -10.88
CA ASN A 77 -15.65 8.24 -10.47
C ASN A 77 -14.22 7.80 -10.81
N LEU A 78 -14.06 6.68 -11.52
CA LEU A 78 -12.75 6.12 -11.85
C LEU A 78 -12.00 6.96 -12.88
N TYR A 79 -12.68 7.71 -13.73
CA TYR A 79 -12.05 8.65 -14.65
C TYR A 79 -11.24 9.77 -13.94
N MET A 80 -11.51 9.99 -12.63
CA MET A 80 -10.73 10.91 -11.80
C MET A 80 -9.48 10.27 -11.18
N TYR A 81 -9.22 9.00 -11.49
CA TYR A 81 -8.01 8.25 -11.16
C TYR A 81 -7.30 7.77 -12.43
N GLY A 82 -6.03 7.39 -12.29
CA GLY A 82 -5.35 6.70 -13.37
C GLY A 82 -5.64 5.20 -13.40
N GLY A 83 -5.81 4.66 -14.61
CA GLY A 83 -6.04 3.25 -14.86
C GLY A 83 -4.79 2.49 -15.34
N GLY A 84 -3.59 2.99 -15.04
CA GLY A 84 -2.34 2.38 -15.52
C GLY A 84 -2.15 0.93 -15.09
N PHE A 85 -2.42 0.62 -13.83
CA PHE A 85 -2.42 -0.75 -13.31
C PHE A 85 -3.48 -1.61 -13.99
N ASP A 86 -4.68 -1.08 -14.13
CA ASP A 86 -5.83 -1.78 -14.70
C ASP A 86 -5.59 -2.14 -16.16
N MET A 87 -5.08 -1.19 -16.96
CA MET A 87 -4.69 -1.44 -18.36
C MET A 87 -3.56 -2.47 -18.47
N ALA A 88 -2.54 -2.38 -17.63
CA ALA A 88 -1.43 -3.34 -17.64
C ALA A 88 -1.92 -4.76 -17.36
N ALA A 89 -2.80 -4.94 -16.38
CA ALA A 89 -3.39 -6.22 -16.05
C ALA A 89 -4.27 -6.76 -17.17
N ALA A 90 -5.11 -5.92 -17.78
CA ALA A 90 -5.98 -6.31 -18.90
C ALA A 90 -5.18 -6.65 -20.18
N LEU A 91 -4.08 -5.95 -20.45
CA LEU A 91 -3.18 -6.28 -21.56
C LEU A 91 -2.45 -7.60 -21.30
N LEU A 92 -1.96 -7.84 -20.10
CA LEU A 92 -1.27 -9.07 -19.76
C LEU A 92 -2.21 -10.28 -19.82
N HIS A 93 -3.46 -10.12 -19.36
CA HIS A 93 -4.49 -11.17 -19.46
C HIS A 93 -4.73 -11.66 -20.91
N LYS A 94 -4.54 -10.79 -21.92
CA LYS A 94 -4.70 -11.19 -23.34
C LYS A 94 -3.59 -12.11 -23.84
N VAL A 95 -2.46 -12.21 -23.15
CA VAL A 95 -1.27 -12.96 -23.59
C VAL A 95 -0.90 -14.13 -22.69
N ILE A 96 -1.40 -14.19 -21.45
CA ILE A 96 -1.13 -15.29 -20.53
C ILE A 96 -2.40 -16.12 -20.27
N PRO A 97 -2.28 -17.45 -20.11
CA PRO A 97 -3.42 -18.35 -19.88
C PRO A 97 -3.83 -18.37 -18.38
N LEU A 98 -4.17 -17.23 -17.83
CA LEU A 98 -4.69 -17.06 -16.47
C LEU A 98 -6.05 -16.36 -16.54
N GLU A 99 -6.91 -16.63 -15.56
CA GLU A 99 -8.14 -15.88 -15.39
C GLU A 99 -7.86 -14.39 -15.13
N LEU A 100 -8.82 -13.51 -15.50
CA LEU A 100 -8.63 -12.06 -15.41
C LEU A 100 -8.18 -11.61 -14.03
N PHE A 101 -8.85 -12.09 -12.99
CA PHE A 101 -8.56 -11.66 -11.62
C PHE A 101 -7.29 -12.29 -11.07
N GLU A 102 -6.94 -13.52 -11.43
CA GLU A 102 -5.63 -14.10 -11.15
C GLU A 102 -4.51 -13.28 -11.79
N THR A 103 -4.70 -12.86 -13.04
CA THR A 103 -3.76 -11.96 -13.74
C THR A 103 -3.58 -10.65 -12.97
N ARG A 104 -4.66 -10.06 -12.46
CA ARG A 104 -4.59 -8.84 -11.64
C ARG A 104 -3.80 -9.05 -10.35
N ARG A 105 -3.97 -10.18 -9.66
CA ARG A 105 -3.18 -10.55 -8.47
C ARG A 105 -1.70 -10.72 -8.80
N LEU A 106 -1.39 -11.38 -9.90
CA LEU A 106 -0.01 -11.54 -10.38
C LEU A 106 0.64 -10.19 -10.72
N VAL A 107 -0.05 -9.31 -11.44
CA VAL A 107 0.45 -7.95 -11.75
C VAL A 107 0.65 -7.15 -10.46
N GLY A 108 -0.24 -7.26 -9.50
CA GLY A 108 -0.10 -6.66 -8.17
C GLY A 108 1.16 -7.11 -7.45
N ALA A 109 1.40 -8.42 -7.42
CA ALA A 109 2.63 -9.01 -6.86
C ALA A 109 3.89 -8.47 -7.55
N ILE A 110 3.92 -8.43 -8.88
CA ILE A 110 5.06 -7.88 -9.65
C ILE A 110 5.31 -6.42 -9.28
N VAL A 111 4.27 -5.60 -9.27
CA VAL A 111 4.36 -4.18 -8.89
C VAL A 111 4.85 -4.03 -7.45
N GLY A 112 4.32 -4.83 -6.50
CA GLY A 112 4.77 -4.83 -5.11
C GLY A 112 6.26 -5.19 -4.97
N ILE A 113 6.74 -6.23 -5.68
CA ILE A 113 8.15 -6.63 -5.68
C ILE A 113 9.05 -5.53 -6.27
N ILE A 114 8.59 -4.82 -7.31
CA ILE A 114 9.29 -3.63 -7.80
C ILE A 114 9.38 -2.59 -6.69
N GLY A 115 8.31 -2.36 -5.92
CA GLY A 115 8.29 -1.46 -4.77
C GLY A 115 9.32 -1.85 -3.70
N LEU A 116 9.40 -3.14 -3.36
CA LEU A 116 10.42 -3.70 -2.46
C LEU A 116 11.84 -3.43 -2.98
N ALA A 117 12.10 -3.71 -4.25
CA ALA A 117 13.40 -3.50 -4.89
C ALA A 117 13.78 -2.01 -4.91
N MET A 118 12.84 -1.11 -5.20
CA MET A 118 13.09 0.34 -5.18
C MET A 118 13.34 0.85 -3.77
N THR A 119 12.64 0.34 -2.77
CA THR A 119 12.86 0.66 -1.35
C THR A 119 14.26 0.20 -0.89
N TRP A 120 14.67 -1.01 -1.26
CA TRP A 120 16.03 -1.48 -1.04
C TRP A 120 17.08 -0.54 -1.66
N ARG A 121 16.92 -0.21 -2.94
CA ARG A 121 17.83 0.69 -3.68
C ARG A 121 17.90 2.07 -3.03
N LEU A 122 16.77 2.60 -2.59
CA LEU A 122 16.69 3.90 -1.91
C LEU A 122 17.40 3.85 -0.54
N GLY A 123 17.10 2.86 0.30
CA GLY A 123 17.74 2.66 1.60
C GLY A 123 19.26 2.44 1.48
N ARG A 124 19.68 1.62 0.51
CA ARG A 124 21.09 1.37 0.19
C ARG A 124 21.81 2.66 -0.21
N ARG A 125 21.17 3.50 -1.00
CA ARG A 125 21.74 4.77 -1.46
C ARG A 125 21.89 5.77 -0.31
N VAL A 126 20.92 5.82 0.59
CA VAL A 126 20.91 6.79 1.69
C VAL A 126 21.73 6.36 2.89
N GLY A 127 21.72 5.09 3.25
CA GLY A 127 22.34 4.60 4.48
C GLY A 127 23.32 3.44 4.30
N GLY A 128 23.65 3.08 3.04
CA GLY A 128 24.54 1.96 2.72
C GLY A 128 23.81 0.61 2.66
N PRO A 129 24.55 -0.49 2.37
CA PRO A 129 23.94 -1.80 2.13
C PRO A 129 23.12 -2.35 3.29
N LEU A 130 23.57 -2.16 4.53
CA LEU A 130 22.83 -2.58 5.72
C LEU A 130 21.50 -1.84 5.88
N ALA A 131 21.48 -0.54 5.63
CA ALA A 131 20.23 0.25 5.67
C ALA A 131 19.25 -0.18 4.57
N GLY A 132 19.78 -0.50 3.37
CA GLY A 132 18.99 -1.04 2.28
C GLY A 132 18.36 -2.39 2.60
N LEU A 133 19.15 -3.33 3.11
CA LEU A 133 18.67 -4.65 3.54
C LEU A 133 17.60 -4.51 4.65
N ALA A 134 17.86 -3.68 5.67
CA ALA A 134 16.92 -3.47 6.75
C ALA A 134 15.60 -2.84 6.24
N ALA A 135 15.68 -1.84 5.36
CA ALA A 135 14.49 -1.23 4.76
C ALA A 135 13.67 -2.24 3.94
N LEU A 136 14.33 -3.09 3.15
CA LEU A 136 13.69 -4.17 2.40
C LEU A 136 12.97 -5.14 3.32
N LEU A 137 13.64 -5.67 4.35
CA LEU A 137 13.06 -6.65 5.26
C LEU A 137 11.90 -6.07 6.07
N LEU A 138 12.02 -4.82 6.54
CA LEU A 138 10.95 -4.11 7.23
C LEU A 138 9.70 -3.91 6.35
N LEU A 139 9.88 -3.68 5.04
CA LEU A 139 8.75 -3.52 4.12
C LEU A 139 8.18 -4.87 3.67
N ALA A 140 9.04 -5.85 3.35
CA ALA A 140 8.61 -7.18 2.92
C ALA A 140 7.83 -7.93 4.01
N LEU A 141 8.18 -7.68 5.29
CA LEU A 141 7.52 -8.24 6.46
C LEU A 141 6.56 -7.25 7.13
N CYS A 142 6.08 -6.25 6.38
CA CYS A 142 4.96 -5.40 6.80
C CYS A 142 3.66 -6.00 6.25
N PRO A 143 2.83 -6.66 7.07
CA PRO A 143 1.65 -7.39 6.60
C PRO A 143 0.69 -6.51 5.82
N THR A 144 0.48 -5.26 6.27
CA THR A 144 -0.36 -4.29 5.58
C THR A 144 0.12 -4.01 4.15
N PHE A 145 1.43 -3.75 3.95
CA PHE A 145 1.95 -3.52 2.61
C PHE A 145 1.89 -4.79 1.76
N TYR A 146 2.29 -5.93 2.33
CA TYR A 146 2.32 -7.21 1.64
C TYR A 146 0.92 -7.64 1.15
N GLY A 147 -0.09 -7.61 2.03
CA GLY A 147 -1.47 -7.96 1.64
C GLY A 147 -2.00 -7.02 0.55
N HIS A 148 -1.80 -5.71 0.71
CA HIS A 148 -2.25 -4.73 -0.28
C HIS A 148 -1.60 -4.87 -1.65
N MET A 149 -0.39 -5.39 -1.77
CA MET A 149 0.24 -5.54 -3.09
C MET A 149 -0.52 -6.50 -4.01
N PHE A 150 -1.22 -7.50 -3.47
CA PHE A 150 -2.00 -8.44 -4.27
C PHE A 150 -3.38 -7.90 -4.63
N MET A 151 -4.06 -7.25 -3.70
CA MET A 151 -5.50 -7.01 -3.81
C MET A 151 -5.89 -5.55 -4.06
N ASN A 152 -4.98 -4.60 -3.90
CA ASN A 152 -5.31 -3.17 -4.01
C ASN A 152 -4.80 -2.57 -5.33
N PRO A 153 -5.66 -2.39 -6.35
CA PRO A 153 -5.26 -1.92 -7.68
C PRO A 153 -4.91 -0.43 -7.73
N LYS A 154 -5.16 0.32 -6.66
CA LYS A 154 -4.97 1.79 -6.59
C LYS A 154 -3.83 2.20 -5.68
N ASP A 155 -3.93 1.84 -4.39
CA ASP A 155 -3.06 2.41 -3.36
C ASP A 155 -1.67 1.74 -3.35
N ALA A 156 -1.59 0.43 -3.66
CA ALA A 156 -0.31 -0.27 -3.75
C ALA A 156 0.53 0.19 -4.96
N PRO A 157 0.00 0.26 -6.20
CA PRO A 157 0.74 0.82 -7.33
C PRO A 157 1.14 2.28 -7.12
N PHE A 158 0.29 3.08 -6.47
CA PHE A 158 0.62 4.45 -6.09
C PHE A 158 1.80 4.51 -5.09
N ALA A 159 1.82 3.65 -4.08
CA ALA A 159 2.94 3.59 -3.13
C ALA A 159 4.26 3.22 -3.83
N VAL A 160 4.21 2.32 -4.81
CA VAL A 160 5.38 1.95 -5.62
C VAL A 160 5.84 3.11 -6.49
N ALA A 161 4.93 3.82 -7.14
CA ALA A 161 5.24 5.02 -7.93
C ALA A 161 5.91 6.10 -7.07
N MET A 162 5.40 6.32 -5.84
CA MET A 162 5.97 7.27 -4.89
C MET A 162 7.39 6.91 -4.45
N VAL A 163 7.71 5.64 -4.20
CA VAL A 163 9.09 5.26 -3.83
C VAL A 163 10.06 5.39 -5.01
N ILE A 164 9.60 5.15 -6.26
CA ILE A 164 10.39 5.44 -7.46
C ILE A 164 10.70 6.94 -7.54
N LEU A 165 9.69 7.79 -7.32
CA LEU A 165 9.87 9.23 -7.29
C LEU A 165 10.83 9.67 -6.18
N MET A 166 10.71 9.09 -4.96
CA MET A 166 11.63 9.38 -3.86
C MET A 166 13.07 9.03 -4.21
N LEU A 167 13.31 7.90 -4.87
CA LEU A 167 14.63 7.54 -5.38
C LEU A 167 15.15 8.60 -6.37
N GLY A 168 14.29 9.07 -7.25
CA GLY A 168 14.61 10.16 -8.18
C GLY A 168 14.95 11.47 -7.47
N LEU A 169 14.17 11.88 -6.45
CA LEU A 169 14.41 13.11 -5.69
C LEU A 169 15.70 13.04 -4.87
N VAL A 170 16.00 11.90 -4.23
CA VAL A 170 17.28 11.71 -3.52
C VAL A 170 18.46 11.86 -4.48
N ARG A 171 18.39 11.21 -5.66
CA ARG A 171 19.42 11.37 -6.70
C ARG A 171 19.53 12.80 -7.20
N LEU A 172 18.40 13.50 -7.37
CA LEU A 172 18.38 14.90 -7.78
C LEU A 172 19.14 15.79 -6.79
N VAL A 173 18.93 15.59 -5.48
CA VAL A 173 19.67 16.31 -4.42
C VAL A 173 21.16 15.96 -4.44
N GLU A 174 21.53 14.70 -4.67
CA GLU A 174 22.93 14.26 -4.72
C GLU A 174 23.67 14.83 -5.94
N GLU A 175 23.01 14.89 -7.08
CA GLU A 175 23.58 15.31 -8.36
C GLU A 175 23.35 16.82 -8.66
N TYR A 176 22.67 17.54 -7.74
CA TYR A 176 22.42 18.97 -7.88
C TYR A 176 23.71 19.77 -8.04
N PRO A 177 23.82 20.76 -8.97
CA PRO A 177 22.73 21.34 -9.78
C PRO A 177 22.56 20.68 -11.17
N SER A 178 23.31 19.64 -11.52
CA SER A 178 23.32 19.04 -12.86
C SER A 178 22.98 17.56 -12.81
N PRO A 179 21.68 17.20 -12.68
CA PRO A 179 21.24 15.82 -12.64
C PRO A 179 21.58 15.07 -13.93
N SER A 180 21.98 13.82 -13.78
CA SER A 180 22.28 12.92 -14.91
C SER A 180 21.01 12.54 -15.68
N PRO A 181 21.13 12.12 -16.96
CA PRO A 181 19.99 11.65 -17.75
C PRO A 181 19.20 10.53 -17.06
N ARG A 182 19.90 9.64 -16.36
CA ARG A 182 19.26 8.57 -15.58
C ARG A 182 18.40 9.12 -14.44
N THR A 183 18.87 10.16 -13.76
CA THR A 183 18.10 10.81 -12.67
C THR A 183 16.89 11.53 -13.23
N ILE A 184 17.05 12.24 -14.36
CA ILE A 184 15.96 12.91 -15.07
C ILE A 184 14.87 11.90 -15.47
N LEU A 185 15.27 10.74 -16.02
CA LEU A 185 14.36 9.66 -16.38
C LEU A 185 13.59 9.12 -15.15
N ILE A 186 14.28 8.83 -14.05
CA ILE A 186 13.65 8.28 -12.83
C ILE A 186 12.68 9.29 -12.22
N VAL A 187 13.05 10.59 -12.17
CA VAL A 187 12.14 11.65 -11.69
C VAL A 187 10.91 11.75 -12.58
N GLY A 188 11.11 11.78 -13.90
CA GLY A 188 10.01 11.85 -14.87
C GLY A 188 9.05 10.68 -14.77
N LEU A 189 9.57 9.44 -14.79
CA LEU A 189 8.75 8.25 -14.63
C LEU A 189 8.04 8.22 -13.27
N GLY A 190 8.76 8.50 -12.19
CA GLY A 190 8.19 8.53 -10.84
C GLY A 190 7.09 9.59 -10.69
N ALA A 191 7.30 10.80 -11.23
CA ALA A 191 6.30 11.86 -11.21
C ALA A 191 5.06 11.49 -12.04
N GLY A 192 5.27 10.99 -13.26
CA GLY A 192 4.17 10.59 -14.15
C GLY A 192 3.35 9.43 -13.58
N LEU A 193 4.01 8.40 -13.07
CA LEU A 193 3.33 7.26 -12.46
C LEU A 193 2.59 7.65 -11.17
N SER A 194 3.19 8.48 -10.30
CA SER A 194 2.55 8.87 -9.05
C SER A 194 1.35 9.79 -9.26
N LEU A 195 1.51 10.88 -10.02
CA LEU A 195 0.40 11.79 -10.36
C LEU A 195 -0.66 11.10 -11.21
N GLY A 196 -0.21 10.27 -12.15
CA GLY A 196 -1.09 9.51 -13.02
C GLY A 196 -1.87 8.41 -12.28
N SER A 197 -1.39 7.89 -11.16
CA SER A 197 -2.14 6.93 -10.34
C SER A 197 -3.12 7.63 -9.40
N ARG A 198 -2.65 8.65 -8.68
CA ARG A 198 -3.46 9.44 -7.74
C ARG A 198 -2.98 10.88 -7.68
N VAL A 199 -3.91 11.81 -7.63
CA VAL A 199 -3.61 13.24 -7.51
C VAL A 199 -2.78 13.58 -6.24
N LEU A 200 -2.82 12.74 -5.21
CA LEU A 200 -1.96 12.84 -4.02
C LEU A 200 -0.46 12.74 -4.34
N GLY A 201 -0.08 12.24 -5.53
CA GLY A 201 1.31 12.31 -6.02
C GLY A 201 1.87 13.73 -6.04
N GLY A 202 1.01 14.75 -6.13
CA GLY A 202 1.40 16.16 -6.01
C GLY A 202 2.05 16.54 -4.67
N LEU A 203 1.86 15.75 -3.60
CA LEU A 203 2.57 15.94 -2.33
C LEU A 203 4.09 15.84 -2.47
N ALA A 204 4.58 15.12 -3.47
CA ALA A 204 6.00 15.00 -3.74
C ALA A 204 6.65 16.36 -4.07
N LEU A 205 5.90 17.32 -4.62
CA LEU A 205 6.39 18.67 -4.83
C LEU A 205 6.74 19.36 -3.50
N PHE A 206 5.89 19.18 -2.47
CA PHE A 206 6.17 19.73 -1.14
C PHE A 206 7.42 19.09 -0.53
N TYR A 207 7.59 17.75 -0.67
CA TYR A 207 8.82 17.10 -0.19
C TYR A 207 10.05 17.61 -0.91
N ALA A 208 9.97 17.83 -2.22
CA ALA A 208 11.07 18.33 -3.02
C ALA A 208 11.44 19.77 -2.62
N VAL A 209 10.45 20.66 -2.54
CA VAL A 209 10.66 22.08 -2.23
C VAL A 209 11.19 22.27 -0.80
N ILE A 210 10.54 21.67 0.19
CA ILE A 210 10.97 21.79 1.59
C ILE A 210 12.27 21.02 1.82
N GLY A 211 12.39 19.83 1.21
CA GLY A 211 13.55 18.97 1.34
C GLY A 211 14.85 19.60 0.83
N ILE A 212 14.80 20.38 -0.26
CA ILE A 212 15.98 21.06 -0.83
C ILE A 212 16.40 22.29 -0.02
N ALA A 213 15.54 22.82 0.87
CA ALA A 213 15.81 24.06 1.61
C ALA A 213 17.15 24.09 2.34
N PRO A 214 17.62 23.04 3.04
CA PRO A 214 18.94 23.05 3.67
C PRO A 214 20.08 23.29 2.69
N LEU A 215 19.98 22.72 1.49
CA LEU A 215 20.99 22.89 0.44
C LEU A 215 20.94 24.31 -0.14
N PHE A 216 19.75 24.82 -0.43
CA PHE A 216 19.58 26.19 -0.93
C PHE A 216 20.03 27.25 0.08
N ILE A 217 19.73 27.08 1.37
CA ILE A 217 20.18 27.99 2.44
C ILE A 217 21.71 27.99 2.56
N ASP A 218 22.35 26.83 2.46
CA ASP A 218 23.81 26.72 2.50
C ASP A 218 24.46 27.44 1.32
N GLU A 219 23.95 27.25 0.10
CA GLU A 219 24.43 27.96 -1.09
C GLU A 219 24.19 29.48 -1.02
N PHE A 220 23.01 29.86 -0.53
CA PHE A 220 22.70 31.30 -0.33
C PHE A 220 23.71 31.96 0.62
N ARG A 221 24.09 31.26 1.69
CA ARG A 221 25.05 31.80 2.69
C ARG A 221 26.49 31.80 2.19
N THR A 222 26.88 30.82 1.36
CA THR A 222 28.27 30.62 0.96
C THR A 222 28.60 31.25 -0.39
N GLN A 223 27.65 31.32 -1.32
CA GLN A 223 27.87 31.79 -2.70
C GLN A 223 27.05 33.04 -3.06
N GLY A 224 26.11 33.45 -2.19
CA GLY A 224 25.24 34.59 -2.43
C GLY A 224 23.98 34.26 -3.23
N THR A 225 23.02 35.21 -3.23
CA THR A 225 21.65 35.00 -3.77
C THR A 225 21.65 34.72 -5.27
N ALA A 226 22.46 35.45 -6.04
CA ALA A 226 22.46 35.37 -7.51
C ALA A 226 22.94 33.99 -7.98
N ASP A 227 23.99 33.45 -7.36
CA ASP A 227 24.54 32.17 -7.75
C ASP A 227 23.66 31.01 -7.26
N ALA A 228 23.09 31.08 -6.07
CA ALA A 228 22.12 30.08 -5.59
C ALA A 228 20.88 30.01 -6.51
N LEU A 229 20.32 31.15 -6.91
CA LEU A 229 19.18 31.18 -7.84
C LEU A 229 19.56 30.70 -9.26
N ARG A 230 20.75 31.05 -9.75
CA ARG A 230 21.24 30.58 -11.06
C ARG A 230 21.37 29.05 -11.07
N ARG A 231 21.92 28.44 -10.03
CA ARG A 231 22.06 26.99 -9.89
C ARG A 231 20.71 26.28 -9.78
N LEU A 232 19.78 26.86 -9.02
CA LEU A 232 18.41 26.32 -8.92
C LEU A 232 17.70 26.38 -10.29
N ALA A 233 17.79 27.53 -10.99
CA ALA A 233 17.22 27.67 -12.31
C ALA A 233 17.86 26.72 -13.34
N HIS A 234 19.17 26.50 -13.25
CA HIS A 234 19.87 25.51 -14.08
C HIS A 234 19.37 24.10 -13.82
N ALA A 235 19.24 23.68 -12.54
CA ALA A 235 18.71 22.37 -12.18
C ALA A 235 17.27 22.18 -12.69
N ALA A 236 16.42 23.20 -12.55
CA ALA A 236 15.06 23.19 -13.07
C ALA A 236 15.03 23.05 -14.61
N TYR A 237 15.90 23.79 -15.31
CA TYR A 237 16.02 23.72 -16.77
C TYR A 237 16.47 22.33 -17.25
N VAL A 238 17.50 21.76 -16.62
CA VAL A 238 18.00 20.41 -16.95
C VAL A 238 16.95 19.34 -16.66
N LEU A 239 16.04 19.57 -15.69
CA LEU A 239 14.97 18.63 -15.34
C LEU A 239 13.77 18.68 -16.31
N LEU A 240 13.63 19.70 -17.16
CA LEU A 240 12.49 19.86 -18.07
C LEU A 240 12.16 18.62 -18.90
N PRO A 241 13.11 17.89 -19.52
CA PRO A 241 12.80 16.67 -20.25
C PRO A 241 12.13 15.60 -19.37
N GLY A 242 12.53 15.50 -18.09
CA GLY A 242 11.90 14.61 -17.12
C GLY A 242 10.47 15.04 -16.78
N LEU A 243 10.22 16.34 -16.62
CA LEU A 243 8.87 16.86 -16.38
C LEU A 243 7.95 16.63 -17.57
N ILE A 244 8.45 16.80 -18.79
CA ILE A 244 7.72 16.49 -20.03
C ILE A 244 7.39 14.99 -20.09
N LEU A 245 8.37 14.12 -19.82
CA LEU A 245 8.14 12.67 -19.74
C LEU A 245 7.08 12.34 -18.67
N GLY A 246 7.17 12.96 -17.49
CA GLY A 246 6.19 12.77 -16.42
C GLY A 246 4.77 13.16 -16.85
N TYR A 247 4.62 14.29 -17.54
CA TYR A 247 3.34 14.72 -18.09
C TYR A 247 2.78 13.74 -19.13
N LEU A 248 3.62 13.22 -20.02
CA LEU A 248 3.23 12.24 -21.03
C LEU A 248 2.82 10.90 -20.39
N VAL A 249 3.58 10.41 -19.41
CA VAL A 249 3.24 9.19 -18.65
C VAL A 249 1.94 9.38 -17.87
N MET A 250 1.76 10.51 -17.19
CA MET A 250 0.51 10.86 -16.50
C MET A 250 -0.67 10.82 -17.48
N GLY A 251 -0.56 11.49 -18.63
CA GLY A 251 -1.61 11.52 -19.63
C GLY A 251 -1.93 10.15 -20.24
N LEU A 252 -0.90 9.30 -20.42
CA LEU A 252 -1.08 7.94 -20.91
C LEU A 252 -1.89 7.07 -19.94
N ILE A 253 -1.60 7.14 -18.65
CA ILE A 253 -2.27 6.28 -17.65
C ILE A 253 -3.50 6.93 -17.03
N TRP A 254 -3.66 8.24 -17.15
CA TRP A 254 -4.80 9.03 -16.70
C TRP A 254 -5.22 10.06 -17.77
N PRO A 255 -5.84 9.60 -18.88
CA PRO A 255 -6.12 10.46 -20.03
C PRO A 255 -7.02 11.65 -19.73
N TRP A 256 -7.99 11.50 -18.82
CA TRP A 256 -8.85 12.62 -18.41
C TRP A 256 -8.06 13.80 -17.81
N SER A 257 -6.95 13.54 -17.15
CA SER A 257 -6.12 14.58 -16.50
C SER A 257 -5.59 15.63 -17.47
N ILE A 258 -5.38 15.26 -18.75
CA ILE A 258 -4.80 16.14 -19.77
C ILE A 258 -5.83 16.71 -20.74
N MET A 259 -7.11 16.28 -20.65
CA MET A 259 -8.19 16.84 -21.51
C MET A 259 -8.42 18.32 -21.25
N GLU A 260 -8.33 18.73 -19.99
CA GLU A 260 -8.37 20.13 -19.57
C GLU A 260 -7.27 20.37 -18.50
N PRO A 261 -6.54 21.49 -18.55
CA PRO A 261 -5.46 21.78 -17.58
C PRO A 261 -5.92 21.82 -16.12
N GLY A 262 -7.21 22.10 -15.88
CA GLY A 262 -7.83 22.16 -14.55
C GLY A 262 -8.24 20.81 -13.97
N ASN A 263 -8.26 19.73 -14.76
CA ASN A 263 -8.79 18.44 -14.33
C ASN A 263 -8.08 17.83 -13.10
N PRO A 264 -6.75 17.87 -12.96
CA PRO A 264 -6.11 17.40 -11.74
C PRO A 264 -6.59 18.14 -10.48
N PHE A 265 -6.83 19.45 -10.57
CA PHE A 265 -7.37 20.25 -9.46
C PHE A 265 -8.82 19.90 -9.16
N ARG A 266 -9.64 19.66 -10.20
CA ARG A 266 -11.02 19.17 -10.04
C ARG A 266 -11.06 17.82 -9.30
N ALA A 267 -10.13 16.92 -9.61
CA ALA A 267 -10.00 15.66 -8.88
C ALA A 267 -9.65 15.88 -7.40
N VAL A 268 -8.72 16.81 -7.07
CA VAL A 268 -8.43 17.17 -5.66
C VAL A 268 -9.69 17.66 -4.96
N THR A 269 -10.43 18.59 -5.57
CA THR A 269 -11.65 19.15 -5.00
C THR A 269 -12.72 18.07 -4.79
N TYR A 270 -12.92 17.20 -5.78
CA TYR A 270 -13.87 16.09 -5.67
C TYR A 270 -13.52 15.15 -4.51
N PHE A 271 -12.28 14.70 -4.41
CA PHE A 271 -11.88 13.77 -3.36
C PHE A 271 -11.78 14.39 -1.97
N SER A 272 -11.69 15.71 -1.87
CA SER A 272 -11.77 16.39 -0.56
C SER A 272 -13.18 16.38 0.05
N HIS A 273 -14.22 16.11 -0.76
CA HIS A 273 -15.64 16.10 -0.35
C HIS A 273 -16.33 14.75 -0.68
N PHE A 274 -15.56 13.71 -0.96
CA PHE A 274 -16.04 12.44 -1.54
C PHE A 274 -17.12 11.72 -0.71
N PHE A 275 -17.18 11.90 0.60
CA PHE A 275 -18.17 11.29 1.48
C PHE A 275 -19.05 12.32 2.18
N GLU A 276 -19.87 13.02 1.42
CA GLU A 276 -20.94 13.85 1.95
C GLU A 276 -22.11 13.01 2.50
N LYS A 277 -22.23 11.73 2.07
CA LYS A 277 -23.25 10.80 2.58
C LYS A 277 -22.72 10.03 3.79
N PRO A 278 -23.57 9.78 4.81
CA PRO A 278 -23.15 9.12 6.04
C PRO A 278 -22.88 7.62 5.83
N TRP A 279 -21.64 7.29 5.52
CA TRP A 279 -21.11 5.95 5.67
C TRP A 279 -20.53 5.88 7.08
N LYS A 280 -20.79 4.77 7.79
CA LYS A 280 -20.23 4.53 9.11
C LYS A 280 -19.11 3.51 9.04
N GLU A 281 -18.12 3.70 9.89
CA GLU A 281 -17.00 2.78 10.09
C GLU A 281 -16.84 2.49 11.57
N MET A 282 -16.44 1.26 11.90
CA MET A 282 -16.11 0.88 13.26
C MET A 282 -14.73 1.41 13.62
N PHE A 283 -14.66 2.28 14.63
CA PHE A 283 -13.41 2.80 15.15
C PHE A 283 -13.43 2.77 16.68
N ASP A 284 -12.51 2.00 17.24
CA ASP A 284 -12.33 1.78 18.68
C ASP A 284 -13.65 1.38 19.39
N GLY A 285 -14.37 0.43 18.79
CA GLY A 285 -15.62 -0.09 19.33
C GLY A 285 -16.85 0.79 19.15
N THR A 286 -16.72 1.91 18.42
CA THR A 286 -17.83 2.83 18.15
C THR A 286 -18.05 3.01 16.66
N LEU A 287 -19.33 3.11 16.24
CA LEU A 287 -19.69 3.42 14.87
C LEU A 287 -19.60 4.92 14.62
N VAL A 288 -18.59 5.34 13.90
CA VAL A 288 -18.33 6.74 13.55
C VAL A 288 -18.73 7.00 12.10
N SER A 289 -19.40 8.11 11.84
CA SER A 289 -19.65 8.59 10.48
C SER A 289 -18.33 9.00 9.82
N VAL A 290 -18.07 8.57 8.59
CA VAL A 290 -16.80 8.84 7.89
C VAL A 290 -16.44 10.33 7.83
N PRO A 291 -17.39 11.26 7.57
CA PRO A 291 -17.12 12.70 7.64
C PRO A 291 -16.71 13.22 9.03
N ASP A 292 -17.12 12.52 10.09
CA ASP A 292 -16.89 12.92 11.49
C ASP A 292 -15.70 12.20 12.12
N MET A 293 -14.90 11.49 11.32
CA MET A 293 -13.78 10.69 11.80
C MET A 293 -12.81 11.54 12.64
N PRO A 294 -12.43 11.10 13.85
CA PRO A 294 -11.58 11.89 14.75
C PRO A 294 -10.17 12.04 14.19
N TRP A 295 -9.47 13.11 14.58
CA TRP A 295 -8.08 13.34 14.20
C TRP A 295 -7.13 12.20 14.61
N SER A 296 -7.51 11.45 15.66
CA SER A 296 -6.74 10.32 16.18
C SER A 296 -6.82 9.06 15.28
N TYR A 297 -7.75 8.99 14.33
CA TYR A 297 -7.95 7.81 13.49
C TYR A 297 -6.65 7.30 12.87
N LEU A 298 -5.98 8.14 12.08
CA LEU A 298 -4.73 7.73 11.44
C LEU A 298 -3.60 7.43 12.42
N PRO A 299 -3.27 8.31 13.40
CA PRO A 299 -2.23 8.00 14.37
C PRO A 299 -2.46 6.68 15.11
N THR A 300 -3.70 6.42 15.53
CA THR A 300 -4.06 5.18 16.21
C THR A 300 -3.86 3.97 15.30
N LEU A 301 -4.40 4.00 14.09
CA LEU A 301 -4.28 2.86 13.18
C LEU A 301 -2.84 2.64 12.71
N PHE A 302 -2.05 3.68 12.47
CA PHE A 302 -0.61 3.52 12.21
C PHE A 302 0.12 2.86 13.38
N ALA A 303 -0.20 3.24 14.61
CA ALA A 303 0.40 2.63 15.80
C ALA A 303 -0.03 1.16 15.99
N LEU A 304 -1.24 0.78 15.57
CA LEU A 304 -1.80 -0.55 15.79
C LEU A 304 -1.67 -1.50 14.59
N GLN A 305 -1.57 -0.99 13.36
CA GLN A 305 -1.48 -1.82 12.14
C GLN A 305 -0.06 -2.00 11.60
N LEU A 306 0.93 -1.21 12.05
CA LEU A 306 2.31 -1.40 11.63
C LEU A 306 3.08 -2.26 12.63
N PRO A 307 4.05 -3.09 12.16
CA PRO A 307 4.91 -3.87 13.02
C PRO A 307 5.68 -3.01 14.04
N GLU A 308 5.80 -3.46 15.28
CA GLU A 308 6.42 -2.73 16.38
C GLU A 308 7.88 -2.34 16.08
N ILE A 309 8.62 -3.25 15.44
CA ILE A 309 10.01 -2.99 15.06
C ILE A 309 10.11 -1.87 14.02
N LEU A 310 9.17 -1.80 13.07
CA LEU A 310 9.10 -0.71 12.11
C LEU A 310 8.76 0.61 12.79
N LEU A 311 7.80 0.62 13.71
CA LEU A 311 7.41 1.81 14.47
C LEU A 311 8.58 2.34 15.31
N GLY A 312 9.24 1.46 16.09
CA GLY A 312 10.36 1.85 16.93
C GLY A 312 11.54 2.43 16.14
N LEU A 313 11.95 1.73 15.06
CA LEU A 313 13.03 2.21 14.19
C LEU A 313 12.62 3.42 13.35
N GLY A 314 11.35 3.52 12.93
CA GLY A 314 10.81 4.67 12.22
C GLY A 314 10.88 5.94 13.08
N VAL A 315 10.40 5.87 14.32
CA VAL A 315 10.51 6.98 15.29
C VAL A 315 11.98 7.33 15.55
N ALA A 316 12.86 6.33 15.75
CA ALA A 316 14.30 6.57 15.91
C ALA A 316 14.91 7.26 14.68
N GLY A 317 14.46 6.92 13.47
CA GLY A 317 14.88 7.55 12.22
C GLY A 317 14.42 9.00 12.10
N ILE A 318 13.18 9.30 12.47
CA ILE A 318 12.65 10.68 12.53
C ILE A 318 13.46 11.51 13.51
N VAL A 319 13.64 11.03 14.75
CA VAL A 319 14.45 11.71 15.78
C VAL A 319 15.88 11.91 15.30
N GLY A 320 16.49 10.87 14.72
CA GLY A 320 17.84 10.93 14.13
C GLY A 320 17.97 11.99 13.04
N THR A 321 16.93 12.15 12.21
CA THR A 321 16.88 13.22 11.19
C THR A 321 16.83 14.60 11.85
N LEU A 322 15.96 14.81 12.85
CA LEU A 322 15.87 16.10 13.57
C LEU A 322 17.20 16.47 14.23
N VAL A 323 17.87 15.49 14.86
CA VAL A 323 19.21 15.67 15.41
C VAL A 323 20.21 16.03 14.31
N ALA A 324 20.18 15.34 13.15
CA ALA A 324 21.08 15.63 12.04
C ALA A 324 20.88 17.06 11.48
N LEU A 325 19.64 17.54 11.43
CA LEU A 325 19.32 18.90 10.97
C LEU A 325 19.93 19.98 11.87
N SER A 326 20.00 19.76 13.20
CA SER A 326 20.54 20.71 14.17
C SER A 326 22.08 20.72 14.23
N ARG A 327 22.74 19.69 13.69
CA ARG A 327 24.20 19.54 13.79
C ARG A 327 24.95 20.33 12.69
N GLY A 328 26.04 20.98 13.07
CA GLY A 328 26.90 21.70 12.13
C GLY A 328 27.84 20.80 11.30
N ASP A 329 28.16 19.59 11.82
CA ASP A 329 29.05 18.63 11.16
C ASP A 329 28.37 17.79 10.06
N VAL A 330 27.05 17.92 9.89
CA VAL A 330 26.28 17.26 8.83
C VAL A 330 26.16 18.18 7.63
N THR A 331 26.54 17.70 6.45
CA THR A 331 26.48 18.50 5.21
C THR A 331 25.05 18.88 4.85
N ALA A 332 24.86 20.05 4.23
CA ALA A 332 23.55 20.53 3.79
C ALA A 332 22.85 19.52 2.84
N ARG A 333 23.62 18.88 1.94
CA ARG A 333 23.12 17.83 1.05
C ARG A 333 22.56 16.65 1.82
N ARG A 334 23.26 16.18 2.86
CA ARG A 334 22.80 15.08 3.71
C ARG A 334 21.52 15.46 4.47
N LYS A 335 21.46 16.68 5.01
CA LYS A 335 20.27 17.24 5.65
C LYS A 335 19.08 17.26 4.70
N ALA A 336 19.28 17.71 3.47
CA ALA A 336 18.25 17.76 2.43
C ALA A 336 17.68 16.36 2.13
N ILE A 337 18.53 15.34 1.96
CA ILE A 337 18.10 13.97 1.71
C ILE A 337 17.26 13.41 2.88
N LEU A 338 17.77 13.54 4.11
CA LEU A 338 17.09 13.03 5.29
C LEU A 338 15.75 13.75 5.52
N LEU A 339 15.72 15.07 5.32
CA LEU A 339 14.49 15.87 5.45
C LEU A 339 13.45 15.45 4.40
N THR A 340 13.84 15.29 3.12
CA THR A 340 12.93 14.84 2.05
C THR A 340 12.27 13.51 2.41
N LEU A 341 13.03 12.52 2.86
CA LEU A 341 12.50 11.20 3.24
C LEU A 341 11.62 11.25 4.49
N THR A 342 12.03 12.03 5.49
CA THR A 342 11.24 12.19 6.71
C THR A 342 9.92 12.90 6.44
N LEU A 343 9.92 13.92 5.56
CA LEU A 343 8.69 14.57 5.10
C LEU A 343 7.78 13.60 4.35
N ALA A 344 8.33 12.75 3.46
CA ALA A 344 7.54 11.75 2.78
C ALA A 344 6.89 10.73 3.73
N ALA A 345 7.55 10.42 4.86
CA ALA A 345 7.03 9.54 5.89
C ALA A 345 6.06 10.22 6.88
N THR A 346 6.08 11.56 7.04
CA THR A 346 5.34 12.22 8.13
C THR A 346 4.37 13.30 7.66
N LEU A 347 4.71 14.08 6.63
CA LEU A 347 3.90 15.23 6.20
C LEU A 347 2.48 14.84 5.75
N PRO A 348 2.25 13.74 5.00
CA PRO A 348 0.89 13.33 4.64
C PRO A 348 0.02 13.05 5.86
N LEU A 349 0.58 12.43 6.89
CA LEU A 349 -0.13 12.14 8.14
C LEU A 349 -0.47 13.42 8.89
N LEU A 350 0.48 14.36 8.99
CA LEU A 350 0.25 15.65 9.62
C LEU A 350 -0.84 16.46 8.89
N ILE A 351 -0.81 16.47 7.56
CA ILE A 351 -1.85 17.12 6.75
C ILE A 351 -3.23 16.47 7.03
N ALA A 352 -3.29 15.15 7.06
CA ALA A 352 -4.55 14.45 7.32
C ALA A 352 -5.09 14.69 8.74
N ILE A 353 -4.23 14.74 9.75
CA ILE A 353 -4.60 15.07 11.14
C ILE A 353 -5.22 16.48 11.21
N VAL A 354 -4.64 17.45 10.49
CA VAL A 354 -5.10 18.85 10.50
C VAL A 354 -6.36 19.04 9.65
N LYS A 355 -6.37 18.45 8.42
CA LYS A 355 -7.45 18.66 7.44
C LYS A 355 -8.64 17.73 7.64
N ARG A 356 -8.47 16.63 8.34
CA ARG A 356 -9.50 15.61 8.61
C ARG A 356 -10.28 15.22 7.35
N PRO A 357 -9.61 14.72 6.30
CA PRO A 357 -10.31 14.22 5.13
C PRO A 357 -11.19 13.02 5.52
N ALA A 358 -12.18 12.71 4.70
CA ALA A 358 -12.99 11.51 4.87
C ALA A 358 -12.13 10.24 4.75
N LEU A 359 -11.88 9.57 5.88
CA LEU A 359 -11.02 8.39 5.98
C LEU A 359 -11.85 7.17 6.37
N TYR A 360 -11.53 6.04 5.77
CA TYR A 360 -12.22 4.76 5.97
C TYR A 360 -11.33 3.59 5.52
N ASN A 361 -11.67 2.39 5.98
CA ASN A 361 -10.98 1.15 5.64
C ASN A 361 -9.50 1.18 6.02
N GLY A 362 -9.21 1.50 7.26
CA GLY A 362 -7.87 1.46 7.83
C GLY A 362 -6.91 2.51 7.26
N ILE A 363 -5.63 2.17 7.20
CA ILE A 363 -4.56 3.06 6.70
C ILE A 363 -4.32 2.95 5.19
N ARG A 364 -5.20 2.29 4.45
CA ARG A 364 -4.97 1.95 3.03
C ARG A 364 -4.62 3.15 2.15
N HIS A 365 -5.23 4.30 2.38
CA HIS A 365 -4.96 5.51 1.61
C HIS A 365 -3.56 6.09 1.84
N PHE A 366 -2.87 5.63 2.88
CA PHE A 366 -1.56 6.11 3.32
C PHE A 366 -0.46 5.04 3.26
N ILE A 367 -0.69 3.89 2.62
CA ILE A 367 0.35 2.86 2.46
C ILE A 367 1.59 3.37 1.73
N PHE A 368 1.47 4.44 0.93
CA PHE A 368 2.61 5.10 0.27
C PHE A 368 3.58 5.79 1.25
N VAL A 369 3.19 5.99 2.50
CA VAL A 369 4.04 6.50 3.59
C VAL A 369 4.96 5.40 4.15
N ILE A 370 4.57 4.13 4.01
CA ILE A 370 5.29 3.01 4.60
C ILE A 370 6.69 2.82 3.98
N PRO A 371 6.90 2.80 2.65
CA PRO A 371 8.23 2.65 2.07
C PRO A 371 9.23 3.72 2.52
N PRO A 372 8.97 5.05 2.47
CA PRO A 372 9.90 6.02 3.01
C PRO A 372 10.13 5.87 4.52
N MET A 373 9.12 5.44 5.29
CA MET A 373 9.27 5.13 6.71
C MET A 373 10.23 3.95 6.94
N THR A 374 10.13 2.87 6.14
CA THR A 374 11.08 1.75 6.25
C THR A 374 12.50 2.16 5.87
N VAL A 375 12.66 3.10 4.93
CA VAL A 375 13.99 3.63 4.57
C VAL A 375 14.63 4.38 5.73
N ILE A 376 13.90 5.32 6.37
CA ILE A 376 14.46 6.03 7.54
C ILE A 376 14.68 5.10 8.74
N ALA A 377 13.83 4.08 8.92
CA ALA A 377 14.01 3.03 9.91
C ALA A 377 15.28 2.20 9.64
N GLY A 378 15.52 1.81 8.39
CA GLY A 378 16.73 1.10 7.98
C GLY A 378 18.00 1.95 8.17
N VAL A 379 17.91 3.25 7.89
CA VAL A 379 18.99 4.21 8.17
C VAL A 379 19.26 4.30 9.68
N ALA A 380 18.22 4.36 10.51
CA ALA A 380 18.35 4.39 11.96
C ALA A 380 19.03 3.11 12.50
N PHE A 381 18.63 1.95 11.98
CA PHE A 381 19.26 0.67 12.33
C PHE A 381 20.76 0.67 11.97
N ALA A 382 21.10 1.09 10.75
CA ALA A 382 22.50 1.17 10.31
C ALA A 382 23.33 2.16 11.15
N TRP A 383 22.76 3.30 11.52
CA TRP A 383 23.41 4.26 12.45
C TRP A 383 23.62 3.65 13.83
N GLY A 384 22.61 2.98 14.38
CA GLY A 384 22.73 2.27 15.66
C GLY A 384 23.84 1.21 15.63
N MET A 385 23.91 0.41 14.56
CA MET A 385 24.94 -0.60 14.38
C MET A 385 26.34 0.01 14.28
N ASN A 386 26.50 1.12 13.55
CA ASN A 386 27.77 1.84 13.47
C ASN A 386 28.19 2.43 14.81
N TRP A 387 27.23 3.01 15.56
CA TRP A 387 27.49 3.53 16.90
C TRP A 387 27.93 2.40 17.86
N LEU A 388 27.27 1.24 17.83
CA LEU A 388 27.66 0.07 18.63
C LEU A 388 29.05 -0.42 18.24
N LYS A 389 29.38 -0.45 16.96
CA LYS A 389 30.69 -0.85 16.47
C LYS A 389 31.82 0.00 17.07
N GLN A 390 31.58 1.30 17.23
CA GLN A 390 32.58 2.25 17.75
C GLN A 390 32.67 2.27 19.28
N ASN A 391 31.54 2.11 19.98
CA ASN A 391 31.44 2.38 21.41
C ASN A 391 31.16 1.12 22.25
N ARG A 392 30.47 0.11 21.71
CA ARG A 392 29.99 -1.07 22.45
C ARG A 392 29.91 -2.30 21.53
N ARG A 393 31.00 -2.66 20.90
CA ARG A 393 31.08 -3.71 19.86
C ARG A 393 30.43 -5.04 20.28
N ASN A 394 30.57 -5.43 21.54
CA ASN A 394 30.02 -6.66 22.09
C ASN A 394 28.46 -6.71 22.07
N TRP A 395 27.80 -5.57 21.90
CA TRP A 395 26.33 -5.49 21.84
C TRP A 395 25.79 -5.64 20.41
N GLN A 396 26.65 -5.64 19.38
CA GLN A 396 26.18 -5.79 17.99
C GLN A 396 25.40 -7.10 17.77
N PRO A 397 25.83 -8.28 18.25
CA PRO A 397 25.05 -9.50 18.09
C PRO A 397 23.66 -9.42 18.74
N ALA A 398 23.58 -8.80 19.92
CA ALA A 398 22.30 -8.58 20.60
C ALA A 398 21.37 -7.66 19.78
N ALA A 399 21.90 -6.58 19.21
CA ALA A 399 21.10 -5.68 18.36
C ALA A 399 20.59 -6.38 17.09
N VAL A 400 21.41 -7.24 16.46
CA VAL A 400 21.00 -8.07 15.32
C VAL A 400 19.92 -9.08 15.74
N ALA A 401 20.09 -9.73 16.90
CA ALA A 401 19.12 -10.68 17.43
C ALA A 401 17.76 -10.01 17.73
N ILE A 402 17.77 -8.81 18.34
CA ILE A 402 16.55 -8.01 18.59
C ILE A 402 15.88 -7.64 17.27
N PHE A 403 16.64 -7.20 16.28
CA PHE A 403 16.10 -6.87 14.95
C PHE A 403 15.48 -8.09 14.29
N ALA A 404 16.20 -9.22 14.27
CA ALA A 404 15.70 -10.47 13.70
C ALA A 404 14.44 -10.96 14.42
N PHE A 405 14.42 -10.94 15.76
CA PHE A 405 13.24 -11.29 16.54
C PHE A 405 12.07 -10.36 16.23
N GLY A 406 12.32 -9.05 16.15
CA GLY A 406 11.30 -8.06 15.76
C GLY A 406 10.71 -8.29 14.37
N LEU A 407 11.46 -8.91 13.45
CA LEU A 407 10.98 -9.31 12.12
C LEU A 407 10.20 -10.65 12.15
N LEU A 408 10.55 -11.57 13.04
CA LEU A 408 9.84 -12.85 13.18
C LEU A 408 8.41 -12.67 13.70
N LEU A 409 8.13 -11.62 14.46
CA LEU A 409 6.79 -11.35 14.98
C LEU A 409 5.79 -11.09 13.84
N PRO A 410 5.97 -10.06 12.98
CA PRO A 410 5.06 -9.83 11.85
C PRO A 410 5.08 -10.98 10.84
N LEU A 411 6.21 -11.66 10.63
CA LEU A 411 6.25 -12.86 9.78
C LEU A 411 5.30 -13.95 10.29
N SER A 412 5.29 -14.20 11.61
CA SER A 412 4.37 -15.18 12.21
C SER A 412 2.90 -14.79 12.03
N GLU A 413 2.60 -13.47 12.11
CA GLU A 413 1.24 -12.96 11.85
C GLU A 413 0.86 -13.13 10.36
N MET A 414 1.77 -12.81 9.42
CA MET A 414 1.52 -12.99 8.00
C MET A 414 1.16 -14.44 7.66
N ILE A 415 1.89 -15.41 8.20
CA ILE A 415 1.63 -16.84 7.97
C ILE A 415 0.24 -17.23 8.52
N ARG A 416 -0.13 -16.74 9.71
CA ARG A 416 -1.42 -17.07 10.33
C ARG A 416 -2.61 -16.38 9.66
N LEU A 417 -2.41 -15.14 9.19
CA LEU A 417 -3.47 -14.36 8.57
C LEU A 417 -3.65 -14.66 7.08
N HIS A 418 -2.69 -15.32 6.43
CA HIS A 418 -2.76 -15.56 4.99
C HIS A 418 -4.11 -16.14 4.56
N PRO A 419 -4.75 -15.59 3.50
CA PRO A 419 -4.35 -14.49 2.61
C PRO A 419 -4.94 -13.12 3.01
N TYR A 420 -5.14 -12.87 4.29
CA TYR A 420 -5.76 -11.65 4.83
C TYR A 420 -4.76 -10.77 5.59
N GLU A 421 -3.48 -10.74 5.18
CA GLU A 421 -2.40 -10.00 5.87
C GLU A 421 -2.71 -8.50 6.02
N TYR A 422 -3.50 -7.93 5.10
CA TYR A 422 -3.89 -6.52 5.16
C TYR A 422 -4.78 -6.16 6.36
N THR A 423 -5.37 -7.18 7.03
CA THR A 423 -6.20 -7.00 8.22
C THR A 423 -5.37 -6.98 9.52
N HIS A 424 -4.05 -7.03 9.39
CA HIS A 424 -3.12 -7.11 10.50
C HIS A 424 -3.31 -6.01 11.54
N PHE A 425 -3.31 -6.43 12.79
CA PHE A 425 -3.10 -5.60 13.97
C PHE A 425 -1.94 -6.17 14.77
N ASN A 426 -1.03 -5.31 15.23
CA ASN A 426 0.17 -5.73 15.92
C ASN A 426 -0.13 -6.23 17.35
N ARG A 427 0.90 -6.71 18.06
CA ARG A 427 0.73 -7.28 19.40
C ARG A 427 0.39 -6.24 20.46
N ILE A 428 0.77 -4.96 20.25
CA ILE A 428 0.34 -3.87 21.12
C ILE A 428 -1.19 -3.71 21.06
N ALA A 429 -1.77 -3.90 19.89
CA ALA A 429 -3.22 -3.92 19.69
C ALA A 429 -3.89 -5.19 20.25
N GLY A 430 -3.12 -6.25 20.54
CA GLY A 430 -3.64 -7.57 20.90
C GLY A 430 -4.00 -8.45 19.71
N THR A 431 -3.41 -8.19 18.53
CA THR A 431 -3.65 -8.85 17.25
C THR A 431 -5.07 -8.66 16.72
N VAL A 432 -5.46 -9.37 15.67
CA VAL A 432 -6.83 -9.32 15.11
C VAL A 432 -7.90 -9.75 16.14
N ARG A 433 -7.55 -10.58 17.13
CA ARG A 433 -8.49 -10.99 18.18
C ARG A 433 -9.04 -9.84 19.01
N ALA A 434 -8.14 -8.92 19.43
CA ALA A 434 -8.56 -7.76 20.20
C ALA A 434 -9.01 -6.58 19.33
N ALA A 435 -8.76 -6.68 18.02
CA ALA A 435 -9.21 -5.70 17.04
C ALA A 435 -10.62 -6.01 16.50
N ASP A 436 -11.05 -7.27 16.58
CA ASP A 436 -12.42 -7.68 16.31
C ASP A 436 -13.39 -6.88 17.21
N ASP A 437 -14.56 -6.54 16.73
CA ASP A 437 -15.54 -5.66 17.40
C ASP A 437 -15.09 -4.21 17.65
N ARG A 438 -13.80 -3.87 17.43
CA ARG A 438 -13.29 -2.52 17.62
C ARG A 438 -12.96 -1.81 16.31
N TYR A 439 -12.53 -2.56 15.30
CA TYR A 439 -12.09 -2.05 14.00
C TYR A 439 -12.62 -2.95 12.88
N MET A 440 -12.73 -2.40 11.68
CA MET A 440 -13.04 -3.21 10.51
C MET A 440 -11.80 -4.04 10.11
N LEU A 441 -11.99 -5.33 9.87
CA LEU A 441 -10.92 -6.27 9.49
C LEU A 441 -10.95 -6.56 7.99
N ASP A 442 -11.88 -7.41 7.53
CA ASP A 442 -12.02 -7.76 6.11
C ASP A 442 -12.90 -6.75 5.36
N TYR A 443 -12.57 -5.46 5.48
CA TYR A 443 -13.32 -4.37 4.83
C TYR A 443 -13.35 -4.48 3.30
N TRP A 444 -12.47 -5.30 2.70
CA TRP A 444 -12.46 -5.54 1.27
C TRP A 444 -13.33 -6.73 0.86
N GLY A 445 -13.56 -7.68 1.77
CA GLY A 445 -14.42 -8.86 1.56
C GLY A 445 -13.72 -10.00 0.84
N LEU A 446 -12.40 -10.16 1.01
CA LEU A 446 -11.63 -11.21 0.36
C LEU A 446 -12.00 -12.61 0.81
N ALA A 447 -12.56 -12.76 2.02
CA ALA A 447 -12.91 -14.04 2.60
C ALA A 447 -14.01 -14.80 1.82
N PHE A 448 -14.75 -14.13 0.97
CA PHE A 448 -15.77 -14.76 0.14
C PHE A 448 -15.21 -15.79 -0.85
N LYS A 449 -13.95 -15.62 -1.30
CA LYS A 449 -13.31 -16.65 -2.13
C LYS A 449 -13.20 -17.96 -1.36
N GLN A 450 -12.56 -17.96 -0.19
CA GLN A 450 -12.38 -19.15 0.61
C GLN A 450 -13.73 -19.72 1.08
N ALA A 451 -14.69 -18.86 1.44
CA ALA A 451 -16.03 -19.28 1.82
C ALA A 451 -16.76 -19.98 0.66
N SER A 452 -16.59 -19.51 -0.58
CA SER A 452 -17.17 -20.13 -1.78
C SER A 452 -16.49 -21.46 -2.11
N ASP A 453 -15.15 -21.49 -2.09
CA ASP A 453 -14.38 -22.71 -2.36
C ASP A 453 -14.80 -23.82 -1.38
N THR A 454 -14.86 -23.53 -0.07
CA THR A 454 -15.29 -24.48 0.97
C THR A 454 -16.78 -24.86 0.84
N LEU A 455 -17.66 -23.94 0.41
CA LEU A 455 -19.05 -24.27 0.15
C LEU A 455 -19.18 -25.29 -1.01
N HIS A 456 -18.42 -25.11 -2.09
CA HIS A 456 -18.38 -26.07 -3.19
C HIS A 456 -17.92 -27.45 -2.73
N GLU A 457 -16.85 -27.51 -1.93
CA GLU A 457 -16.35 -28.76 -1.35
C GLU A 457 -17.42 -29.43 -0.47
N THR A 458 -18.07 -28.67 0.43
CA THR A 458 -19.11 -29.17 1.33
C THR A 458 -20.30 -29.74 0.55
N LEU A 459 -20.79 -29.03 -0.48
CA LEU A 459 -21.90 -29.50 -1.30
C LEU A 459 -21.54 -30.75 -2.10
N ALA A 460 -20.30 -30.84 -2.61
CA ALA A 460 -19.81 -32.02 -3.30
C ALA A 460 -19.68 -33.24 -2.37
N GLU A 461 -19.19 -33.06 -1.14
CA GLU A 461 -19.11 -34.11 -0.13
C GLU A 461 -20.49 -34.62 0.28
N GLN A 462 -21.47 -33.73 0.38
CA GLN A 462 -22.86 -34.05 0.67
C GLN A 462 -23.64 -34.59 -0.53
N GLN A 463 -23.02 -34.64 -1.71
CA GLN A 463 -23.62 -35.03 -2.99
C GLN A 463 -24.86 -34.16 -3.35
N GLU A 464 -24.90 -32.93 -2.88
CA GLU A 464 -25.97 -31.99 -3.17
C GLU A 464 -25.78 -31.31 -4.52
N SER A 465 -26.86 -31.21 -5.27
CA SER A 465 -26.94 -30.53 -6.57
C SER A 465 -27.99 -29.43 -6.55
N PRO A 466 -27.89 -28.43 -7.44
CA PRO A 466 -28.90 -27.39 -7.53
C PRO A 466 -30.31 -28.00 -7.69
N PRO A 467 -31.34 -27.39 -7.09
CA PRO A 467 -32.72 -27.85 -7.27
C PRO A 467 -33.12 -27.89 -8.75
N GLN A 468 -33.95 -28.89 -9.12
CA GLN A 468 -34.39 -29.05 -10.51
C GLN A 468 -34.97 -27.75 -11.08
N GLY A 469 -34.46 -27.34 -12.25
CA GLY A 469 -34.93 -26.17 -12.99
C GLY A 469 -34.45 -24.79 -12.49
N ARG A 470 -33.61 -24.74 -11.46
CA ARG A 470 -33.03 -23.47 -10.96
C ARG A 470 -31.62 -23.64 -10.40
N LYS A 471 -30.88 -22.54 -10.34
CA LYS A 471 -29.59 -22.45 -9.65
C LYS A 471 -29.79 -22.34 -8.14
N TRP A 472 -28.73 -22.59 -7.39
CA TRP A 472 -28.67 -22.22 -5.97
C TRP A 472 -28.87 -20.71 -5.81
N LYS A 473 -29.67 -20.27 -4.84
CA LYS A 473 -29.86 -18.86 -4.50
C LYS A 473 -29.14 -18.55 -3.20
N VAL A 474 -28.26 -17.54 -3.24
CA VAL A 474 -27.46 -17.10 -2.08
C VAL A 474 -27.80 -15.65 -1.74
N ALA A 475 -28.22 -15.41 -0.50
CA ALA A 475 -28.35 -14.08 0.06
C ALA A 475 -26.97 -13.63 0.56
N VAL A 476 -26.46 -12.49 0.06
CA VAL A 476 -25.10 -12.03 0.33
C VAL A 476 -25.11 -10.74 1.13
N CYS A 477 -24.49 -10.75 2.31
CA CYS A 477 -24.14 -9.54 3.05
C CYS A 477 -22.63 -9.27 2.87
N GLY A 478 -22.30 -8.37 1.98
CA GLY A 478 -20.92 -8.04 1.56
C GLY A 478 -20.85 -7.72 0.07
N PRO A 479 -19.66 -7.80 -0.55
CA PRO A 479 -19.46 -7.47 -1.96
C PRO A 479 -20.12 -8.51 -2.90
N GLN A 480 -21.27 -8.18 -3.47
CA GLN A 480 -22.05 -9.12 -4.28
C GLN A 480 -21.33 -9.59 -5.55
N ARG A 481 -20.75 -8.67 -6.32
CA ARG A 481 -20.05 -9.05 -7.56
C ARG A 481 -18.88 -10.00 -7.32
N PRO A 482 -18.00 -9.74 -6.33
CA PRO A 482 -17.01 -10.70 -5.89
C PRO A 482 -17.58 -12.06 -5.47
N ALA A 483 -18.67 -12.07 -4.69
CA ALA A 483 -19.35 -13.30 -4.30
C ALA A 483 -19.88 -14.08 -5.52
N GLN A 484 -20.50 -13.41 -6.49
CA GLN A 484 -20.99 -14.07 -7.72
C GLN A 484 -19.86 -14.69 -8.52
N VAL A 485 -18.73 -14.01 -8.64
CA VAL A 485 -17.55 -14.54 -9.37
C VAL A 485 -16.99 -15.77 -8.64
N ALA A 486 -16.87 -15.71 -7.32
CA ALA A 486 -16.34 -16.81 -6.52
C ALA A 486 -17.27 -18.03 -6.51
N LEU A 487 -18.60 -17.82 -6.39
CA LEU A 487 -19.61 -18.89 -6.38
C LEU A 487 -19.81 -19.53 -7.77
N GLY A 488 -19.52 -18.80 -8.86
CA GLY A 488 -19.62 -19.34 -10.20
C GLY A 488 -21.03 -19.47 -10.76
N PRO A 489 -21.18 -20.20 -11.89
CA PRO A 489 -22.38 -20.20 -12.71
C PRO A 489 -23.57 -20.95 -12.10
N ASP A 490 -23.36 -21.87 -11.18
CA ASP A 490 -24.43 -22.68 -10.59
C ASP A 490 -25.19 -21.95 -9.47
N PHE A 491 -24.76 -20.72 -9.17
CA PHE A 491 -25.33 -19.88 -8.15
C PHE A 491 -25.89 -18.58 -8.71
N THR A 492 -26.94 -18.08 -8.07
CA THR A 492 -27.46 -16.72 -8.23
C THR A 492 -27.41 -16.02 -6.89
N ILE A 493 -27.06 -14.74 -6.88
CA ILE A 493 -26.94 -13.95 -5.66
C ILE A 493 -28.01 -12.87 -5.57
N GLY A 494 -28.28 -12.45 -4.36
CA GLY A 494 -29.19 -11.32 -4.08
C GLY A 494 -29.00 -10.79 -2.67
N TRP A 495 -29.70 -9.70 -2.35
CA TRP A 495 -29.75 -9.13 -1.00
C TRP A 495 -30.81 -9.81 -0.12
N ASP A 496 -31.83 -10.38 -0.76
CA ASP A 496 -33.00 -10.91 -0.09
C ASP A 496 -32.78 -12.38 0.29
N SER A 497 -32.94 -12.67 1.58
CA SER A 497 -32.91 -14.02 2.11
C SER A 497 -34.21 -14.81 1.85
N GLN A 498 -35.28 -14.16 1.36
CA GLN A 498 -36.53 -14.85 1.09
C GLN A 498 -36.38 -15.87 -0.05
N GLY A 499 -36.63 -17.12 0.28
CA GLY A 499 -36.47 -18.25 -0.67
C GLY A 499 -35.04 -18.46 -1.17
N ALA A 500 -34.04 -17.95 -0.44
CA ALA A 500 -32.65 -18.31 -0.66
C ALA A 500 -32.32 -19.65 -0.02
N ASP A 501 -31.37 -20.37 -0.62
CA ASP A 501 -30.89 -21.65 -0.11
C ASP A 501 -29.80 -21.42 0.95
N PHE A 502 -28.94 -20.45 0.72
CA PHE A 502 -27.83 -20.11 1.60
C PHE A 502 -27.77 -18.61 1.88
N ALA A 503 -27.15 -18.26 3.01
CA ALA A 503 -26.77 -16.89 3.30
C ALA A 503 -25.25 -16.82 3.50
N MET A 504 -24.57 -15.95 2.76
CA MET A 504 -23.14 -15.69 2.85
C MET A 504 -22.90 -14.30 3.44
N THR A 505 -22.17 -14.23 4.56
CA THR A 505 -21.98 -13.00 5.32
C THR A 505 -20.50 -12.78 5.63
N LEU A 506 -20.05 -11.51 5.58
CA LEU A 506 -18.77 -11.14 6.18
C LEU A 506 -18.88 -11.09 7.71
N GLY A 507 -17.74 -11.23 8.39
CA GLY A 507 -17.59 -11.00 9.83
C GLY A 507 -17.59 -9.51 10.22
N GLU A 508 -18.23 -8.65 9.45
CA GLU A 508 -18.23 -7.20 9.66
C GLU A 508 -19.51 -6.73 10.36
N PHE A 509 -19.43 -5.65 11.13
CA PHE A 509 -20.51 -5.11 11.97
C PHE A 509 -21.83 -4.90 11.23
N TYR A 510 -21.83 -4.67 9.93
CA TYR A 510 -23.03 -4.45 9.12
C TYR A 510 -23.71 -5.75 8.66
N CYS A 511 -23.07 -6.91 8.86
CA CYS A 511 -23.62 -8.21 8.58
C CYS A 511 -24.08 -8.89 9.88
N LYS A 512 -25.36 -9.22 9.98
CA LYS A 512 -25.92 -9.85 11.17
C LYS A 512 -25.59 -11.35 11.19
N SER A 513 -25.32 -11.88 12.38
CA SER A 513 -25.32 -13.32 12.61
C SER A 513 -26.76 -13.87 12.50
N LEU A 514 -26.89 -15.03 11.86
CA LEU A 514 -28.19 -15.67 11.63
C LEU A 514 -28.38 -16.87 12.55
N THR A 515 -29.64 -17.12 12.93
CA THR A 515 -30.07 -18.31 13.66
C THR A 515 -30.32 -19.46 12.68
N ALA A 516 -29.25 -19.99 12.08
CA ALA A 516 -29.31 -21.08 11.11
C ALA A 516 -28.03 -21.93 11.21
N PRO A 517 -28.08 -23.20 10.75
CA PRO A 517 -26.87 -24.02 10.71
C PRO A 517 -25.76 -23.36 9.90
N VAL A 518 -24.57 -23.31 10.48
CA VAL A 518 -23.37 -22.83 9.79
C VAL A 518 -22.79 -23.99 8.99
N MET A 519 -22.74 -23.86 7.68
CA MET A 519 -22.12 -24.82 6.76
C MET A 519 -20.62 -24.56 6.59
N VAL A 520 -20.25 -23.29 6.49
CA VAL A 520 -18.88 -22.86 6.28
C VAL A 520 -18.54 -21.71 7.23
N GLU A 521 -17.35 -21.77 7.80
CA GLU A 521 -16.82 -20.69 8.63
C GLU A 521 -15.33 -20.46 8.30
N VAL A 522 -15.03 -19.27 7.78
CA VAL A 522 -13.66 -18.83 7.50
C VAL A 522 -13.14 -18.08 8.70
N LYS A 523 -12.12 -18.63 9.35
CA LYS A 523 -11.51 -18.05 10.57
C LYS A 523 -10.01 -17.84 10.43
N ARG A 524 -9.51 -16.78 11.10
CA ARG A 524 -8.09 -16.56 11.40
C ARG A 524 -7.97 -16.12 12.86
N ASP A 525 -7.07 -16.75 13.60
CA ASP A 525 -6.84 -16.43 15.03
C ASP A 525 -8.17 -16.38 15.86
N ASP A 526 -9.09 -17.30 15.62
CA ASP A 526 -10.44 -17.41 16.21
C ASP A 526 -11.44 -16.31 15.81
N VAL A 527 -11.01 -15.32 14.98
CA VAL A 527 -11.89 -14.30 14.44
C VAL A 527 -12.56 -14.79 13.16
N VAL A 528 -13.84 -14.52 13.04
CA VAL A 528 -14.66 -14.92 11.87
C VAL A 528 -14.56 -13.86 10.78
N PHE A 529 -14.07 -14.26 9.61
CA PHE A 529 -13.99 -13.41 8.42
C PHE A 529 -15.20 -13.56 7.50
N ALA A 530 -15.73 -14.79 7.37
CA ALA A 530 -16.95 -15.06 6.63
C ALA A 530 -17.69 -16.30 7.16
N ARG A 531 -19.00 -16.33 6.95
CA ARG A 531 -19.85 -17.50 7.19
C ARG A 531 -20.79 -17.77 6.03
N VAL A 532 -21.09 -19.05 5.83
CA VAL A 532 -22.20 -19.49 4.97
C VAL A 532 -23.17 -20.30 5.84
N TYR A 533 -24.42 -19.87 5.84
CA TYR A 533 -25.51 -20.52 6.58
C TYR A 533 -26.42 -21.28 5.63
N ASP A 534 -26.92 -22.46 6.07
CA ASP A 534 -28.06 -23.14 5.43
C ASP A 534 -29.36 -22.51 5.92
N ILE A 535 -30.05 -21.80 5.02
CA ILE A 535 -31.31 -21.12 5.33
C ILE A 535 -32.51 -21.73 4.61
N ARG A 536 -32.33 -22.90 3.99
CA ARG A 536 -33.38 -23.60 3.25
C ARG A 536 -34.61 -23.85 4.12
N GLY A 537 -35.79 -23.49 3.60
CA GLY A 537 -37.08 -23.69 4.29
C GLY A 537 -37.28 -22.81 5.52
N ARG A 538 -36.40 -21.85 5.83
CA ARG A 538 -36.52 -20.97 7.00
C ARG A 538 -37.22 -19.65 6.62
N SER A 539 -38.06 -19.15 7.54
CA SER A 539 -38.63 -17.82 7.41
C SER A 539 -37.65 -16.74 7.83
N ILE A 540 -37.76 -15.54 7.23
CA ILE A 540 -36.90 -14.38 7.60
C ILE A 540 -37.01 -14.09 9.11
N SER A 541 -38.23 -14.17 9.67
CA SER A 541 -38.47 -13.93 11.10
C SER A 541 -37.71 -14.91 11.99
N SER A 542 -37.56 -16.17 11.56
CA SER A 542 -36.80 -17.19 12.32
C SER A 542 -35.29 -16.99 12.26
N LEU A 543 -34.77 -16.38 11.18
CA LEU A 543 -33.33 -16.09 11.00
C LEU A 543 -32.82 -14.98 11.91
N LEU A 544 -33.69 -14.05 12.32
CA LEU A 544 -33.37 -12.86 13.11
C LEU A 544 -33.94 -12.93 14.54
N ALA A 545 -34.34 -14.11 15.00
CA ALA A 545 -35.11 -14.30 16.24
C ALA A 545 -34.33 -14.07 17.54
N ILE A 546 -32.99 -13.86 17.48
CA ILE A 546 -32.20 -13.51 18.67
C ILE A 546 -31.95 -12.00 18.59
N PRO A 547 -32.45 -11.20 19.57
CA PRO A 547 -32.00 -9.82 19.67
C PRO A 547 -30.48 -9.80 19.86
N PRO A 548 -29.77 -8.83 19.28
CA PRO A 548 -28.34 -8.68 19.56
C PRO A 548 -28.15 -8.47 21.06
N PRO A 549 -27.05 -8.99 21.63
CA PRO A 549 -26.72 -8.81 23.04
C PRO A 549 -26.60 -7.34 23.43
#